data_8dae7aaa2a89ee107b20b65f1948592d
#
_entry.id   8dae7aaa2a89ee107b20b65f1948592d
#
_cell.length_a   1.000
_cell.length_b   1.000
_cell.length_c   1.000
_cell.angle_alpha   90.00
_cell.angle_beta   90.00
_cell.angle_gamma   90.00
#
_symmetry.space_group_name_H-M   'P 1'
#
loop_
_entity.id
_entity.type
_entity.pdbx_description
1 polymer ?
#
loop_
_entity_poly.entity_id
_entity_poly.type
_entity_poly.pdbx_seq_one_letter_code
_entity_poly.pdbx_strand_id
1 'polypeptide(L)'
;VLEDLSYKGPIDKFIPEELKGEIRELAGLQAGDTIFFIADKEDKAAFFAGQIRNELGTRLDLIEKNAYRFCYVNDFPMFEKDPETKKIGFTHNPFSMPQGGLEALNTKDPLDILAYQYDIVCNGVELSSGAVRNHDMQIMVKAFEIAGYDEEVLKAKFGALYNAFQFGAPPHAGMAPGVDRMIMLLRNEENIREIIPFPMSGTAQDLMCGAPNEVTEQQLREVHIKAVSYTHLRAHETRHDL
;
A
#
# COMPACT_ATOMS: atom_id res chain seq x y z
N VAL A 1 27.57 -10.33 -20.08
CA VAL A 1 29.04 -10.16 -20.18
C VAL A 1 29.63 -11.45 -20.67
N LEU A 2 30.44 -11.39 -21.73
CA LEU A 2 31.14 -12.53 -22.33
C LEU A 2 32.48 -12.78 -21.61
N GLU A 3 33.16 -13.87 -21.97
CA GLU A 3 34.47 -14.23 -21.37
C GLU A 3 35.57 -13.19 -21.63
N ASP A 4 35.52 -12.52 -22.78
CA ASP A 4 36.41 -11.42 -23.15
C ASP A 4 36.00 -10.06 -22.54
N LEU A 5 35.01 -10.06 -21.64
CA LEU A 5 34.43 -8.91 -20.97
C LEU A 5 33.67 -7.95 -21.92
N SER A 6 33.41 -8.35 -23.15
CA SER A 6 32.49 -7.63 -24.04
C SER A 6 31.03 -7.88 -23.64
N TYR A 7 30.13 -7.06 -24.15
CA TYR A 7 28.69 -7.23 -23.92
C TYR A 7 28.03 -7.89 -25.14
N LYS A 8 26.96 -8.64 -24.84
CA LYS A 8 26.08 -9.19 -25.88
C LYS A 8 24.64 -8.94 -25.45
N GLY A 9 23.89 -8.21 -26.25
CA GLY A 9 22.50 -7.94 -25.98
C GLY A 9 21.91 -6.86 -26.88
N PRO A 10 20.61 -6.65 -26.87
CA PRO A 10 19.95 -5.70 -27.78
C PRO A 10 20.34 -4.24 -27.51
N ILE A 11 20.74 -3.92 -26.28
CA ILE A 11 21.10 -2.57 -25.87
C ILE A 11 22.59 -2.25 -26.06
N ASP A 12 23.43 -3.26 -26.22
CA ASP A 12 24.91 -3.09 -26.34
C ASP A 12 25.34 -2.04 -27.37
N LYS A 13 24.71 -2.03 -28.53
CA LYS A 13 25.00 -1.07 -29.62
C LYS A 13 24.67 0.39 -29.26
N PHE A 14 23.94 0.63 -28.21
CA PHE A 14 23.57 1.97 -27.74
C PHE A 14 24.40 2.44 -26.55
N ILE A 15 25.25 1.57 -26.00
CA ILE A 15 26.14 1.90 -24.87
C ILE A 15 27.48 2.33 -25.46
N PRO A 16 27.90 3.60 -25.24
CA PRO A 16 29.24 4.05 -25.65
C PRO A 16 30.33 3.17 -25.04
N GLU A 17 31.39 2.91 -25.82
CA GLU A 17 32.45 1.99 -25.43
C GLU A 17 33.14 2.42 -24.12
N GLU A 18 33.32 3.73 -23.93
CA GLU A 18 33.90 4.32 -22.72
C GLU A 18 33.07 4.05 -21.45
N LEU A 19 31.73 3.92 -21.58
CA LEU A 19 30.85 3.65 -20.44
C LEU A 19 30.73 2.17 -20.06
N LYS A 20 31.10 1.27 -20.98
CA LYS A 20 30.99 -0.17 -20.71
C LYS A 20 31.87 -0.62 -19.56
N GLY A 21 33.04 -0.05 -19.43
CA GLY A 21 33.97 -0.29 -18.31
C GLY A 21 33.36 0.19 -16.97
N GLU A 22 32.85 1.42 -16.97
CA GLU A 22 32.24 2.02 -15.78
C GLU A 22 30.99 1.24 -15.31
N ILE A 23 30.12 0.84 -16.23
CA ILE A 23 28.92 0.03 -15.91
C ILE A 23 29.33 -1.29 -15.28
N ARG A 24 30.34 -1.96 -15.83
CA ARG A 24 30.85 -3.22 -15.31
C ARG A 24 31.39 -3.07 -13.89
N GLU A 25 32.19 -2.04 -13.65
CA GLU A 25 32.78 -1.77 -12.34
C GLU A 25 31.70 -1.40 -11.33
N LEU A 26 30.80 -0.47 -11.68
CA LEU A 26 29.70 -0.02 -10.80
C LEU A 26 28.76 -1.15 -10.39
N ALA A 27 28.44 -2.04 -11.33
CA ALA A 27 27.55 -3.18 -11.08
C ALA A 27 28.28 -4.46 -10.63
N GLY A 28 29.61 -4.44 -10.52
CA GLY A 28 30.41 -5.58 -10.10
C GLY A 28 30.32 -6.78 -11.04
N LEU A 29 30.11 -6.55 -12.34
CA LEU A 29 29.84 -7.60 -13.33
C LEU A 29 31.09 -8.41 -13.67
N GLN A 30 30.91 -9.72 -13.77
CA GLN A 30 31.92 -10.68 -14.20
C GLN A 30 31.50 -11.38 -15.51
N ALA A 31 32.42 -12.13 -16.09
CA ALA A 31 32.10 -12.99 -17.23
C ALA A 31 31.00 -13.98 -16.87
N GLY A 32 30.00 -14.12 -17.72
CA GLY A 32 28.80 -14.92 -17.48
C GLY A 32 27.63 -14.17 -16.87
N ASP A 33 27.83 -12.99 -16.30
CA ASP A 33 26.77 -12.20 -15.70
C ASP A 33 25.84 -11.55 -16.74
N THR A 34 24.61 -11.30 -16.33
CA THR A 34 23.61 -10.59 -17.12
C THR A 34 23.10 -9.38 -16.33
N ILE A 35 23.08 -8.22 -16.99
CA ILE A 35 22.46 -7.01 -16.45
C ILE A 35 21.17 -6.71 -17.17
N PHE A 36 20.13 -6.35 -16.42
CA PHE A 36 18.84 -5.91 -16.91
C PHE A 36 18.70 -4.40 -16.71
N PHE A 37 18.34 -3.69 -17.76
CA PHE A 37 18.08 -2.26 -17.71
C PHE A 37 16.58 -2.02 -17.73
N ILE A 38 16.11 -1.20 -16.81
CA ILE A 38 14.70 -0.80 -16.71
C ILE A 38 14.68 0.73 -16.73
N ALA A 39 13.92 1.30 -17.66
CA ALA A 39 13.78 2.74 -17.82
C ALA A 39 12.30 3.07 -17.98
N ASP A 40 11.73 3.66 -16.94
CA ASP A 40 10.36 4.17 -16.89
C ASP A 40 10.29 5.24 -15.78
N LYS A 41 9.11 5.74 -15.46
CA LYS A 41 8.88 6.51 -14.25
C LYS A 41 9.30 5.69 -13.02
N GLU A 42 9.75 6.37 -11.97
CA GLU A 42 10.37 5.74 -10.80
C GLU A 42 9.52 4.61 -10.20
N ASP A 43 8.24 4.87 -9.98
CA ASP A 43 7.28 3.89 -9.45
C ASP A 43 7.18 2.63 -10.32
N LYS A 44 7.07 2.81 -11.63
CA LYS A 44 7.01 1.71 -12.59
C LYS A 44 8.33 0.97 -12.72
N ALA A 45 9.45 1.70 -12.75
CA ALA A 45 10.77 1.09 -12.81
C ALA A 45 11.03 0.23 -11.58
N ALA A 46 10.70 0.71 -10.37
CA ALA A 46 10.79 -0.04 -9.13
C ALA A 46 9.88 -1.29 -9.14
N PHE A 47 8.64 -1.16 -9.61
CA PHE A 47 7.72 -2.28 -9.74
C PHE A 47 8.28 -3.38 -10.66
N PHE A 48 8.70 -3.03 -11.87
CA PHE A 48 9.25 -4.01 -12.82
C PHE A 48 10.57 -4.63 -12.33
N ALA A 49 11.42 -3.85 -11.66
CA ALA A 49 12.63 -4.37 -11.04
C ALA A 49 12.32 -5.43 -9.98
N GLY A 50 11.29 -5.19 -9.15
CA GLY A 50 10.80 -6.15 -8.16
C GLY A 50 10.28 -7.44 -8.81
N GLN A 51 9.52 -7.34 -9.90
CA GLN A 51 9.01 -8.51 -10.63
C GLN A 51 10.15 -9.34 -11.23
N ILE A 52 11.12 -8.68 -11.90
CA ILE A 52 12.27 -9.37 -12.49
C ILE A 52 13.11 -10.04 -11.40
N ARG A 53 13.36 -9.35 -10.27
CA ARG A 53 14.09 -9.94 -9.14
C ARG A 53 13.44 -11.23 -8.64
N ASN A 54 12.13 -11.23 -8.44
CA ASN A 54 11.39 -12.37 -7.94
C ASN A 54 11.40 -13.53 -8.97
N GLU A 55 11.18 -13.22 -10.23
CA GLU A 55 11.19 -14.21 -11.32
C GLU A 55 12.57 -14.86 -11.47
N LEU A 56 13.63 -14.07 -11.43
CA LEU A 56 15.01 -14.59 -11.47
C LEU A 56 15.34 -15.43 -10.23
N GLY A 57 14.94 -14.97 -9.05
CA GLY A 57 15.10 -15.71 -7.81
C GLY A 57 14.47 -17.11 -7.88
N THR A 58 13.27 -17.20 -8.45
CA THR A 58 12.55 -18.46 -8.64
C THR A 58 13.23 -19.33 -9.70
N ARG A 59 13.49 -18.78 -10.89
CA ARG A 59 14.06 -19.58 -12.02
C ARG A 59 15.47 -20.11 -11.75
N LEU A 60 16.26 -19.36 -11.01
CA LEU A 60 17.63 -19.72 -10.69
C LEU A 60 17.75 -20.47 -9.35
N ASP A 61 16.63 -20.79 -8.69
CA ASP A 61 16.57 -21.43 -7.37
C ASP A 61 17.42 -20.71 -6.31
N LEU A 62 17.40 -19.38 -6.33
CA LEU A 62 18.16 -18.54 -5.41
C LEU A 62 17.38 -18.16 -4.16
N ILE A 63 16.08 -18.44 -4.11
CA ILE A 63 15.25 -18.15 -2.95
C ILE A 63 15.60 -19.14 -1.84
N GLU A 64 16.00 -18.60 -0.69
CA GLU A 64 16.36 -19.38 0.48
C GLU A 64 15.15 -20.17 1.00
N LYS A 65 15.30 -21.48 1.20
CA LYS A 65 14.24 -22.37 1.65
C LYS A 65 14.33 -22.61 3.17
N ASN A 66 13.18 -22.81 3.80
CA ASN A 66 13.09 -23.10 5.24
C ASN A 66 13.73 -22.03 6.14
N ALA A 67 13.67 -20.78 5.73
CA ALA A 67 14.18 -19.65 6.48
C ALA A 67 13.13 -18.54 6.58
N TYR A 68 13.14 -17.81 7.70
CA TYR A 68 12.32 -16.63 7.91
C TYR A 68 13.23 -15.40 7.90
N ARG A 69 13.02 -14.53 6.92
CA ARG A 69 13.79 -13.29 6.74
C ARG A 69 12.88 -12.10 6.97
N PHE A 70 13.17 -11.35 8.02
CA PHE A 70 12.38 -10.19 8.43
C PHE A 70 13.03 -8.90 7.95
N CYS A 71 12.20 -7.94 7.58
CA CYS A 71 12.60 -6.56 7.39
C CYS A 71 11.48 -5.61 7.88
N TYR A 72 11.89 -4.38 8.17
CA TYR A 72 10.97 -3.27 8.38
C TYR A 72 10.88 -2.45 7.10
N VAL A 73 9.67 -2.03 6.77
CA VAL A 73 9.42 -0.99 5.78
C VAL A 73 8.95 0.22 6.57
N ASN A 74 9.69 1.33 6.50
CA ASN A 74 9.44 2.54 7.27
C ASN A 74 9.22 3.74 6.35
N ASP A 75 8.91 4.89 6.97
CA ASP A 75 8.87 6.17 6.29
C ASP A 75 7.88 6.23 5.13
N PHE A 76 6.66 5.76 5.39
CA PHE A 76 5.56 5.87 4.42
C PHE A 76 5.19 7.32 4.15
N PRO A 77 4.81 7.68 2.91
CA PRO A 77 4.21 8.97 2.64
C PRO A 77 2.96 9.19 3.51
N MET A 78 2.82 10.39 4.07
CA MET A 78 1.61 10.75 4.84
C MET A 78 0.42 10.97 3.92
N PHE A 79 0.66 11.59 2.77
CA PHE A 79 -0.34 11.97 1.80
C PHE A 79 0.01 11.45 0.41
N GLU A 80 -1.03 11.26 -0.39
CA GLU A 80 -0.91 10.96 -1.81
C GLU A 80 -1.86 11.81 -2.62
N LYS A 81 -1.59 11.93 -3.90
CA LYS A 81 -2.48 12.60 -4.85
C LYS A 81 -3.28 11.57 -5.62
N ASP A 82 -4.57 11.59 -5.43
CA ASP A 82 -5.49 10.74 -6.18
C ASP A 82 -5.30 10.93 -7.70
N PRO A 83 -5.06 9.85 -8.44
CA PRO A 83 -4.74 9.94 -9.87
C PRO A 83 -5.89 10.45 -10.73
N GLU A 84 -7.14 10.29 -10.29
CA GLU A 84 -8.34 10.70 -11.03
C GLU A 84 -8.81 12.09 -10.61
N THR A 85 -9.09 12.28 -9.32
CA THR A 85 -9.65 13.53 -8.78
C THR A 85 -8.60 14.61 -8.57
N LYS A 86 -7.32 14.27 -8.58
CA LYS A 86 -6.17 15.14 -8.27
C LYS A 86 -6.18 15.75 -6.87
N LYS A 87 -7.05 15.28 -6.00
CA LYS A 87 -7.12 15.71 -4.60
C LYS A 87 -6.03 15.04 -3.78
N ILE A 88 -5.59 15.73 -2.74
CA ILE A 88 -4.70 15.17 -1.73
C ILE A 88 -5.55 14.39 -0.73
N GLY A 89 -5.12 13.18 -0.43
CA GLY A 89 -5.71 12.30 0.57
C GLY A 89 -4.64 11.64 1.42
N PHE A 90 -5.04 10.93 2.46
CA PHE A 90 -4.11 10.10 3.23
C PHE A 90 -3.75 8.83 2.47
N THR A 91 -2.48 8.46 2.50
CA THR A 91 -2.00 7.24 1.82
C THR A 91 -2.49 5.98 2.52
N HIS A 92 -2.34 5.89 3.85
CA HIS A 92 -2.70 4.72 4.64
C HIS A 92 -3.51 5.10 5.88
N ASN A 93 -2.83 5.36 7.02
CA ASN A 93 -3.49 5.62 8.29
C ASN A 93 -3.50 7.12 8.61
N PRO A 94 -4.69 7.78 8.59
CA PRO A 94 -4.81 9.21 8.84
C PRO A 94 -4.41 9.62 10.27
N PHE A 95 -4.37 8.67 11.20
CA PHE A 95 -4.03 8.90 12.60
C PHE A 95 -2.55 8.67 12.92
N SER A 96 -1.70 8.56 11.90
CA SER A 96 -0.26 8.48 12.07
C SER A 96 0.34 9.84 12.36
N MET A 97 1.42 9.87 13.14
CA MET A 97 2.18 11.08 13.41
C MET A 97 3.03 11.45 12.18
N PRO A 98 2.84 12.65 11.60
CA PRO A 98 3.72 13.14 10.54
C PRO A 98 5.12 13.43 11.07
N GLN A 99 6.14 13.11 10.28
CA GLN A 99 7.51 13.48 10.59
C GLN A 99 7.69 15.00 10.48
N GLY A 100 8.26 15.59 11.52
CA GLY A 100 8.37 17.05 11.66
C GLY A 100 7.11 17.73 12.21
N GLY A 101 6.06 16.96 12.53
CA GLY A 101 4.88 17.45 13.25
C GLY A 101 4.18 18.63 12.58
N LEU A 102 3.69 19.58 13.38
CA LEU A 102 2.93 20.73 12.91
C LEU A 102 3.76 21.66 11.99
N GLU A 103 5.06 21.76 12.24
CA GLU A 103 5.95 22.58 11.40
C GLU A 103 5.99 22.04 9.96
N ALA A 104 6.18 20.74 9.80
CA ALA A 104 6.19 20.12 8.48
C ALA A 104 4.85 20.31 7.76
N LEU A 105 3.72 20.15 8.45
CA LEU A 105 2.38 20.36 7.88
C LEU A 105 2.12 21.81 7.42
N ASN A 106 2.83 22.79 7.99
CA ASN A 106 2.67 24.19 7.65
C ASN A 106 3.66 24.69 6.58
N THR A 107 4.80 24.01 6.40
CA THR A 107 5.92 24.54 5.60
C THR A 107 6.33 23.69 4.41
N LYS A 108 6.05 22.40 4.43
CA LYS A 108 6.43 21.48 3.34
C LYS A 108 5.30 21.26 2.34
N ASP A 109 5.64 20.83 1.13
CA ASP A 109 4.66 20.24 0.24
C ASP A 109 4.07 18.99 0.91
N PRO A 110 2.74 18.83 0.96
CA PRO A 110 2.12 17.65 1.56
C PRO A 110 2.64 16.32 1.01
N LEU A 111 3.01 16.26 -0.27
CA LEU A 111 3.51 15.03 -0.90
C LEU A 111 4.95 14.67 -0.45
N ASP A 112 5.68 15.61 0.16
CA ASP A 112 7.02 15.40 0.71
C ASP A 112 7.01 15.04 2.21
N ILE A 113 5.82 14.97 2.82
CA ILE A 113 5.68 14.66 4.25
C ILE A 113 5.59 13.15 4.43
N LEU A 114 6.52 12.60 5.21
CA LEU A 114 6.50 11.20 5.64
C LEU A 114 5.75 11.05 6.96
N ALA A 115 5.21 9.88 7.21
CA ALA A 115 4.61 9.51 8.49
C ALA A 115 5.48 8.49 9.22
N TYR A 116 5.41 8.47 10.56
CA TYR A 116 5.98 7.40 11.37
C TYR A 116 5.10 6.15 11.30
N GLN A 117 5.02 5.59 10.10
CA GLN A 117 4.38 4.31 9.82
C GLN A 117 5.43 3.24 9.56
N TYR A 118 5.11 2.01 9.88
CA TYR A 118 6.03 0.89 9.70
C TYR A 118 5.26 -0.42 9.49
N ASP A 119 5.82 -1.26 8.63
CA ASP A 119 5.39 -2.62 8.45
C ASP A 119 6.49 -3.59 8.84
N ILE A 120 6.11 -4.73 9.40
CA ILE A 120 6.98 -5.89 9.57
C ILE A 120 6.66 -6.86 8.44
N VAL A 121 7.66 -7.14 7.64
CA VAL A 121 7.56 -8.04 6.49
C VAL A 121 8.44 -9.26 6.73
N CYS A 122 7.92 -10.44 6.42
CA CYS A 122 8.69 -11.68 6.44
C CYS A 122 8.51 -12.40 5.10
N ASN A 123 9.62 -12.75 4.46
CA ASN A 123 9.64 -13.43 3.16
C ASN A 123 8.74 -12.78 2.09
N GLY A 124 8.65 -11.45 2.08
CA GLY A 124 7.81 -10.69 1.16
C GLY A 124 6.34 -10.58 1.57
N VAL A 125 5.93 -11.14 2.71
CA VAL A 125 4.58 -11.04 3.25
C VAL A 125 4.56 -10.03 4.38
N GLU A 126 3.71 -9.00 4.27
CA GLU A 126 3.42 -8.06 5.35
C GLU A 126 2.72 -8.81 6.51
N LEU A 127 3.42 -8.96 7.62
CA LEU A 127 2.89 -9.64 8.81
C LEU A 127 2.15 -8.69 9.74
N SER A 128 2.56 -7.45 9.80
CA SER A 128 1.99 -6.45 10.70
C SER A 128 2.22 -5.07 10.15
N SER A 129 1.19 -4.23 10.23
CA SER A 129 1.28 -2.80 9.99
C SER A 129 1.09 -2.02 11.28
N GLY A 130 1.76 -0.89 11.41
CA GLY A 130 1.73 -0.07 12.60
C GLY A 130 2.08 1.39 12.36
N ALA A 131 1.90 2.19 13.40
CA ALA A 131 2.27 3.60 13.38
C ALA A 131 2.54 4.15 14.79
N VAL A 132 3.40 5.15 14.89
CA VAL A 132 3.34 6.11 15.99
C VAL A 132 2.10 6.97 15.77
N ARG A 133 1.23 7.02 16.75
CA ARG A 133 -0.07 7.68 16.63
C ARG A 133 0.04 9.20 16.83
N ASN A 134 -0.75 9.91 16.06
CA ASN A 134 -0.94 11.34 16.26
C ASN A 134 -1.85 11.55 17.47
N HIS A 135 -1.26 12.01 18.56
CA HIS A 135 -1.95 12.28 19.83
C HIS A 135 -2.14 13.79 20.08
N ASP A 136 -1.64 14.63 19.17
CA ASP A 136 -1.77 16.08 19.24
C ASP A 136 -2.92 16.54 18.34
N MET A 137 -3.90 17.22 18.97
CA MET A 137 -5.09 17.67 18.24
C MET A 137 -4.82 18.74 17.20
N GLN A 138 -3.82 19.62 17.42
CA GLN A 138 -3.49 20.66 16.44
C GLN A 138 -2.88 20.02 15.18
N ILE A 139 -2.01 19.04 15.36
CA ILE A 139 -1.42 18.27 14.27
C ILE A 139 -2.52 17.47 13.54
N MET A 140 -3.45 16.86 14.28
CA MET A 140 -4.54 16.08 13.70
C MET A 140 -5.47 16.92 12.84
N VAL A 141 -5.98 18.02 13.38
CA VAL A 141 -6.85 18.96 12.64
C VAL A 141 -6.14 19.45 11.37
N LYS A 142 -4.87 19.86 11.49
CA LYS A 142 -4.11 20.34 10.35
C LYS A 142 -3.89 19.28 9.27
N ALA A 143 -3.60 18.05 9.65
CA ALA A 143 -3.44 16.94 8.70
C ALA A 143 -4.76 16.65 7.95
N PHE A 144 -5.88 16.68 8.66
CA PHE A 144 -7.20 16.47 8.04
C PHE A 144 -7.60 17.64 7.13
N GLU A 145 -7.29 18.90 7.47
CA GLU A 145 -7.49 20.05 6.58
C GLU A 145 -6.75 19.89 5.25
N ILE A 146 -5.49 19.43 5.27
CA ILE A 146 -4.69 19.17 4.06
C ILE A 146 -5.35 18.11 3.19
N ALA A 147 -5.95 17.08 3.79
CA ALA A 147 -6.70 16.05 3.10
C ALA A 147 -8.12 16.49 2.68
N GLY A 148 -8.48 17.76 2.89
CA GLY A 148 -9.76 18.33 2.48
C GLY A 148 -10.93 18.09 3.43
N TYR A 149 -10.65 17.75 4.68
CA TYR A 149 -11.66 17.59 5.72
C TYR A 149 -11.56 18.74 6.72
N ASP A 150 -12.63 19.46 6.93
CA ASP A 150 -12.70 20.46 8.00
C ASP A 150 -12.83 19.83 9.39
N GLU A 151 -12.65 20.64 10.42
CA GLU A 151 -12.72 20.20 11.80
C GLU A 151 -14.11 19.68 12.19
N GLU A 152 -15.17 20.22 11.59
CA GLU A 152 -16.55 19.76 11.85
C GLU A 152 -16.78 18.34 11.30
N VAL A 153 -16.20 18.01 10.15
CA VAL A 153 -16.22 16.64 9.63
C VAL A 153 -15.42 15.70 10.54
N LEU A 154 -14.28 16.15 11.06
CA LEU A 154 -13.49 15.36 12.01
C LEU A 154 -14.29 15.08 13.29
N LYS A 155 -14.95 16.08 13.85
CA LYS A 155 -15.84 15.93 15.02
C LYS A 155 -17.02 15.01 14.75
N ALA A 156 -17.66 15.14 13.60
CA ALA A 156 -18.82 14.32 13.24
C ALA A 156 -18.46 12.84 13.05
N LYS A 157 -17.33 12.56 12.37
CA LYS A 157 -16.91 11.19 12.04
C LYS A 157 -16.13 10.51 13.16
N PHE A 158 -15.32 11.25 13.89
CA PHE A 158 -14.39 10.74 14.91
C PHE A 158 -14.55 11.44 16.27
N GLY A 159 -15.77 11.88 16.59
CA GLY A 159 -16.05 12.70 17.77
C GLY A 159 -15.59 12.08 19.08
N ALA A 160 -15.68 10.77 19.24
CA ALA A 160 -15.19 10.09 20.44
C ALA A 160 -13.67 10.26 20.62
N LEU A 161 -12.90 10.03 19.54
CA LEU A 161 -11.44 10.20 19.54
C LEU A 161 -11.07 11.68 19.72
N TYR A 162 -11.73 12.57 18.97
CA TYR A 162 -11.53 14.00 19.05
C TYR A 162 -11.72 14.51 20.48
N ASN A 163 -12.81 14.16 21.13
CA ASN A 163 -13.11 14.57 22.52
C ASN A 163 -12.10 13.96 23.50
N ALA A 164 -11.79 12.67 23.38
CA ALA A 164 -10.86 12.01 24.30
C ALA A 164 -9.45 12.66 24.26
N PHE A 165 -8.96 13.02 23.08
CA PHE A 165 -7.62 13.60 22.93
C PHE A 165 -7.50 15.02 23.48
N GLN A 166 -8.59 15.75 23.63
CA GLN A 166 -8.58 17.06 24.30
C GLN A 166 -8.23 16.97 25.79
N PHE A 167 -8.37 15.82 26.40
CA PHE A 167 -7.99 15.55 27.81
C PHE A 167 -6.52 15.14 27.95
N GLY A 168 -5.73 15.15 26.88
CA GLY A 168 -4.31 14.85 26.91
C GLY A 168 -4.02 13.37 26.69
N ALA A 169 -4.11 12.91 25.45
CA ALA A 169 -3.68 11.56 25.09
C ALA A 169 -2.17 11.42 25.26
N PRO A 170 -1.67 10.30 25.85
CA PRO A 170 -0.24 10.07 25.92
C PRO A 170 0.34 9.77 24.54
N PRO A 171 1.65 10.04 24.30
CA PRO A 171 2.33 9.50 23.16
C PRO A 171 2.18 7.97 23.13
N HIS A 172 1.76 7.42 22.02
CA HIS A 172 1.54 5.99 21.87
C HIS A 172 1.82 5.53 20.44
N ALA A 173 2.12 4.25 20.32
CA ALA A 173 2.33 3.55 19.07
C ALA A 173 1.75 2.15 19.17
N GLY A 174 1.54 1.52 18.05
CA GLY A 174 1.03 0.16 18.03
C GLY A 174 1.14 -0.48 16.67
N MET A 175 0.91 -1.78 16.65
CA MET A 175 0.89 -2.60 15.44
C MET A 175 -0.24 -3.61 15.51
N ALA A 176 -0.67 -4.10 14.36
CA ALA A 176 -1.71 -5.11 14.21
C ALA A 176 -1.16 -6.35 13.50
N PRO A 177 -0.62 -7.34 14.24
CA PRO A 177 -0.12 -8.57 13.66
C PRO A 177 -1.23 -9.42 13.03
N GLY A 178 -1.03 -9.84 11.78
CA GLY A 178 -1.95 -10.71 11.05
C GLY A 178 -1.69 -12.18 11.39
N VAL A 179 -2.48 -12.76 12.29
CA VAL A 179 -2.30 -14.17 12.74
C VAL A 179 -2.40 -15.14 11.57
N ASP A 180 -3.38 -14.95 10.69
CA ASP A 180 -3.56 -15.82 9.50
C ASP A 180 -2.34 -15.77 8.58
N ARG A 181 -1.73 -14.59 8.36
CA ARG A 181 -0.51 -14.47 7.57
C ARG A 181 0.70 -15.15 8.22
N MET A 182 0.81 -15.10 9.55
CA MET A 182 1.85 -15.83 10.28
C MET A 182 1.68 -17.34 10.11
N ILE A 183 0.45 -17.85 10.24
CA ILE A 183 0.16 -19.27 10.05
C ILE A 183 0.43 -19.69 8.60
N MET A 184 0.07 -18.83 7.63
CA MET A 184 0.35 -19.06 6.21
C MET A 184 1.84 -19.29 5.96
N LEU A 185 2.71 -18.45 6.52
CA LEU A 185 4.16 -18.63 6.42
C LEU A 185 4.67 -19.89 7.13
N LEU A 186 4.17 -20.16 8.34
CA LEU A 186 4.55 -21.35 9.11
C LEU A 186 4.14 -22.65 8.40
N ARG A 187 3.04 -22.63 7.66
CA ARG A 187 2.56 -23.76 6.88
C ARG A 187 3.16 -23.84 5.48
N ASN A 188 3.94 -22.81 5.08
CA ASN A 188 4.47 -22.66 3.73
C ASN A 188 3.36 -22.70 2.66
N GLU A 189 2.25 -22.03 2.95
CA GLU A 189 1.12 -21.88 2.05
C GLU A 189 1.24 -20.54 1.30
N GLU A 190 0.91 -20.55 0.02
CA GLU A 190 0.97 -19.35 -0.82
C GLU A 190 -0.32 -18.52 -0.79
N ASN A 191 -1.42 -19.13 -0.38
CA ASN A 191 -2.74 -18.53 -0.42
C ASN A 191 -3.37 -18.51 0.97
N ILE A 192 -3.69 -17.34 1.48
CA ILE A 192 -4.34 -17.14 2.80
C ILE A 192 -5.69 -17.87 2.91
N ARG A 193 -6.37 -18.14 1.80
CA ARG A 193 -7.62 -18.89 1.80
C ARG A 193 -7.48 -20.34 2.27
N GLU A 194 -6.27 -20.92 2.19
CA GLU A 194 -5.96 -22.25 2.71
C GLU A 194 -5.82 -22.25 4.25
N ILE A 195 -5.71 -21.07 4.85
CA ILE A 195 -5.57 -20.87 6.30
C ILE A 195 -6.89 -20.48 6.95
N ILE A 196 -7.69 -19.65 6.28
CA ILE A 196 -8.97 -19.17 6.80
C ILE A 196 -10.00 -20.32 6.73
N PRO A 197 -10.65 -20.69 7.87
CA PRO A 197 -11.55 -21.86 7.93
C PRO A 197 -12.75 -21.80 6.98
N PHE A 198 -13.28 -20.59 6.73
CA PHE A 198 -14.44 -20.36 5.87
C PHE A 198 -14.17 -19.20 4.91
N PRO A 199 -13.27 -19.39 3.93
CA PRO A 199 -12.90 -18.30 3.04
C PRO A 199 -14.04 -17.97 2.08
N MET A 200 -14.23 -16.67 1.83
CA MET A 200 -15.13 -16.22 0.78
C MET A 200 -14.51 -16.45 -0.60
N SER A 201 -15.37 -16.70 -1.59
CA SER A 201 -14.95 -16.78 -2.99
C SER A 201 -14.42 -15.45 -3.52
N GLY A 202 -13.77 -15.45 -4.68
CA GLY A 202 -13.30 -14.22 -5.35
C GLY A 202 -14.43 -13.25 -5.72
N THR A 203 -15.67 -13.70 -5.71
CA THR A 203 -16.90 -12.92 -5.95
C THR A 203 -17.62 -12.53 -4.65
N ALA A 204 -16.91 -12.60 -3.51
CA ALA A 204 -17.44 -12.27 -2.18
C ALA A 204 -18.65 -13.13 -1.76
N GLN A 205 -18.64 -14.40 -2.12
CA GLN A 205 -19.67 -15.37 -1.73
C GLN A 205 -19.13 -16.31 -0.65
N ASP A 206 -19.90 -16.52 0.41
CA ASP A 206 -19.70 -17.61 1.34
C ASP A 206 -20.44 -18.85 0.84
N LEU A 207 -19.70 -19.79 0.28
CA LEU A 207 -20.26 -21.01 -0.31
C LEU A 207 -20.81 -21.98 0.75
N MET A 208 -20.32 -21.92 1.97
CA MET A 208 -20.78 -22.77 3.06
C MET A 208 -22.13 -22.32 3.63
N CYS A 209 -22.31 -21.00 3.79
CA CYS A 209 -23.54 -20.40 4.28
C CYS A 209 -24.53 -20.03 3.18
N GLY A 210 -24.14 -20.13 1.91
CA GLY A 210 -24.96 -19.69 0.78
C GLY A 210 -25.21 -18.19 0.74
N ALA A 211 -24.25 -17.39 1.22
CA ALA A 211 -24.37 -15.93 1.26
C ALA A 211 -23.55 -15.26 0.12
N PRO A 212 -23.96 -14.08 -0.37
CA PRO A 212 -25.19 -13.35 -0.06
C PRO A 212 -26.44 -14.06 -0.57
N ASN A 213 -27.58 -13.82 0.10
CA ASN A 213 -28.87 -14.38 -0.28
C ASN A 213 -29.92 -13.26 -0.36
N GLU A 214 -31.04 -13.54 -1.00
CA GLU A 214 -32.13 -12.59 -1.14
C GLU A 214 -32.74 -12.27 0.22
N VAL A 215 -33.15 -11.02 0.39
CA VAL A 215 -33.87 -10.53 1.58
C VAL A 215 -35.31 -10.22 1.19
N THR A 216 -36.24 -10.40 2.13
CA THR A 216 -37.65 -10.11 1.90
C THR A 216 -37.93 -8.61 2.02
N GLU A 217 -38.99 -8.16 1.35
CA GLU A 217 -39.51 -6.78 1.47
C GLU A 217 -39.83 -6.41 2.92
N GLN A 218 -40.23 -7.37 3.74
CA GLN A 218 -40.49 -7.14 5.17
C GLN A 218 -39.20 -6.79 5.91
N GLN A 219 -38.13 -7.55 5.69
CA GLN A 219 -36.81 -7.29 6.29
C GLN A 219 -36.27 -5.93 5.89
N LEU A 220 -36.45 -5.52 4.64
CA LEU A 220 -36.04 -4.19 4.18
C LEU A 220 -36.82 -3.09 4.89
N ARG A 221 -38.14 -3.25 5.05
CA ARG A 221 -38.99 -2.29 5.78
C ARG A 221 -38.62 -2.15 7.25
N GLU A 222 -38.30 -3.25 7.91
CA GLU A 222 -37.91 -3.26 9.33
C GLU A 222 -36.66 -2.42 9.61
N VAL A 223 -35.74 -2.33 8.64
CA VAL A 223 -34.53 -1.51 8.72
C VAL A 223 -34.64 -0.18 7.94
N HIS A 224 -35.84 0.18 7.48
CA HIS A 224 -36.13 1.39 6.73
C HIS A 224 -35.33 1.55 5.42
N ILE A 225 -34.95 0.42 4.77
CA ILE A 225 -34.29 0.40 3.48
C ILE A 225 -35.32 0.16 2.38
N LYS A 226 -35.18 0.90 1.28
CA LYS A 226 -35.95 0.68 0.05
C LYS A 226 -35.01 0.32 -1.08
N ALA A 227 -35.18 -0.84 -1.69
CA ALA A 227 -34.48 -1.19 -2.91
C ALA A 227 -35.02 -0.33 -4.08
N VAL A 228 -34.13 0.40 -4.74
CA VAL A 228 -34.47 1.18 -5.93
C VAL A 228 -33.72 0.56 -7.11
N SER A 229 -34.45 -0.03 -8.06
CA SER A 229 -33.84 -0.44 -9.32
C SER A 229 -33.71 0.78 -10.20
N TYR A 230 -32.49 1.30 -10.36
CA TYR A 230 -32.23 2.27 -11.42
C TYR A 230 -32.23 1.51 -12.75
N THR A 231 -33.32 1.63 -13.53
CA THR A 231 -33.23 1.42 -14.97
C THR A 231 -32.24 2.43 -15.49
N HIS A 232 -31.16 1.98 -16.12
CA HIS A 232 -30.06 2.75 -16.66
C HIS A 232 -30.43 4.17 -17.08
N LEU A 233 -30.17 5.16 -16.24
CA LEU A 233 -30.00 6.54 -16.69
C LEU A 233 -28.73 6.54 -17.55
N ARG A 234 -28.89 6.72 -18.86
CA ARG A 234 -27.75 6.93 -19.76
C ARG A 234 -26.98 8.14 -19.25
N ALA A 235 -25.67 8.11 -19.31
CA ALA A 235 -24.75 9.13 -18.79
C ALA A 235 -25.01 10.59 -19.27
N HIS A 236 -26.03 10.79 -20.15
CA HIS A 236 -26.46 12.07 -20.65
C HIS A 236 -27.67 12.69 -19.91
N GLU A 237 -28.39 11.95 -19.06
CA GLU A 237 -29.58 12.47 -18.38
C GLU A 237 -29.33 13.09 -17.02
N THR A 238 -28.12 12.95 -16.46
CA THR A 238 -27.74 13.52 -15.15
C THR A 238 -27.31 15.01 -15.24
N ARG A 239 -27.42 15.67 -16.38
CA ARG A 239 -26.84 17.01 -16.57
C ARG A 239 -27.87 18.16 -16.55
N HIS A 240 -29.15 17.90 -16.35
CA HIS A 240 -30.20 18.93 -16.52
C HIS A 240 -31.16 19.15 -15.35
N ASP A 241 -31.02 18.44 -14.22
CA ASP A 241 -31.97 18.63 -13.09
C ASP A 241 -31.23 18.78 -11.73
N LEU A 242 -30.26 19.70 -11.67
CA LEU A 242 -29.78 20.31 -10.42
C LEU A 242 -29.51 21.77 -10.65
#